data_56f7c3cbe2393ac09870c499fa7c156c
#
_entry.id   56f7c3cbe2393ac09870c499fa7c156c
#
_cell.length_a   1.000
_cell.length_b   1.000
_cell.length_c   1.000
_cell.angle_alpha   90.00
_cell.angle_beta   90.00
_cell.angle_gamma   90.00
#
_symmetry.space_group_name_H-M   'P 1'
#
loop_
_entity.id
_entity.type
_entity.pdbx_description
1 polymer ?
#
loop_
_entity_poly.entity_id
_entity_poly.type
_entity_poly.pdbx_seq_one_letter_code
_entity_poly.pdbx_strand_id
1 'polypeptide(L)'
;ILGYELINEPIAPYFETVDELNAKLEPLHKRAVKAIREVDTNHIILLGAAQWNSNFAVFHDASYDDKIMYTCHRYGGDATAEALHSYIAFRDSVNLPMYMGEIGHNTMEWQASFREVMEANNIGWTFWPYKKKDDSCMMGIRMPENWDKVVAFSEAPRGTYSEIRDARPDQGVVRQAMLDFIQNCRIENCIPQTDYIQSLGLEAK
;
A
#
# COMPACT_ATOMS: atom_id res chain seq x y z
N ILE A 1 2.05 -16.11 -8.96
CA ILE A 1 1.08 -15.37 -8.10
C ILE A 1 0.93 -16.16 -6.81
N LEU A 2 1.07 -15.50 -5.66
CA LEU A 2 0.92 -16.12 -4.34
C LEU A 2 -0.57 -16.27 -3.98
N GLY A 3 -1.34 -15.20 -4.20
CA GLY A 3 -2.74 -15.15 -3.80
C GLY A 3 -3.44 -13.88 -4.26
N TYR A 4 -4.66 -13.70 -3.77
CA TYR A 4 -5.53 -12.58 -4.05
C TYR A 4 -5.78 -11.76 -2.78
N GLU A 5 -5.42 -10.49 -2.79
CA GLU A 5 -5.86 -9.55 -1.75
C GLU A 5 -7.21 -8.96 -2.17
N LEU A 6 -8.23 -9.09 -1.31
CA LEU A 6 -9.61 -8.82 -1.73
C LEU A 6 -9.93 -7.33 -1.77
N ILE A 7 -9.52 -6.58 -0.75
CA ILE A 7 -9.81 -5.15 -0.61
C ILE A 7 -8.62 -4.48 0.03
N ASN A 8 -8.08 -3.45 -0.61
CA ASN A 8 -7.05 -2.61 -0.02
C ASN A 8 -7.66 -1.67 1.03
N GLU A 9 -7.14 -1.70 2.26
CA GLU A 9 -7.44 -0.76 3.34
C GLU A 9 -8.94 -0.46 3.53
N PRO A 10 -9.78 -1.47 3.74
CA PRO A 10 -11.21 -1.24 3.88
C PRO A 10 -11.54 -0.40 5.11
N ILE A 11 -12.52 0.46 4.96
CA ILE A 11 -13.15 1.26 6.04
C ILE A 11 -12.17 2.22 6.70
N ALA A 12 -12.15 3.46 6.21
CA ALA A 12 -11.38 4.52 6.83
C ALA A 12 -11.94 4.88 8.23
N PRO A 13 -11.07 5.20 9.22
CA PRO A 13 -11.51 5.44 10.61
C PRO A 13 -12.36 6.69 10.80
N TYR A 14 -12.41 7.58 9.80
CA TYR A 14 -13.18 8.83 9.84
C TYR A 14 -14.58 8.72 9.23
N PHE A 15 -15.04 7.53 8.84
CA PHE A 15 -16.41 7.36 8.38
C PHE A 15 -17.39 7.46 9.56
N GLU A 16 -18.50 8.20 9.39
CA GLU A 16 -19.53 8.37 10.42
C GLU A 16 -20.22 7.04 10.80
N THR A 17 -20.26 6.09 9.85
CA THR A 17 -20.90 4.77 10.01
C THR A 17 -19.88 3.64 10.20
N VAL A 18 -18.74 3.93 10.82
CA VAL A 18 -17.64 2.97 10.95
C VAL A 18 -18.06 1.64 11.60
N ASP A 19 -18.86 1.68 12.66
CA ASP A 19 -19.30 0.46 13.36
C ASP A 19 -20.23 -0.40 12.50
N GLU A 20 -21.13 0.22 11.75
CA GLU A 20 -22.01 -0.47 10.81
C GLU A 20 -21.22 -1.13 9.67
N LEU A 21 -20.20 -0.43 9.17
CA LEU A 21 -19.31 -0.95 8.12
C LEU A 21 -18.43 -2.09 8.63
N ASN A 22 -17.88 -1.96 9.85
CA ASN A 22 -17.09 -2.99 10.50
C ASN A 22 -17.87 -4.32 10.59
N ALA A 23 -19.13 -4.26 10.99
CA ALA A 23 -19.99 -5.43 11.09
C ALA A 23 -20.26 -6.13 9.74
N LYS A 24 -20.06 -5.44 8.61
CA LYS A 24 -20.27 -5.97 7.25
C LYS A 24 -19.02 -6.55 6.63
N LEU A 25 -17.81 -6.25 7.15
CA LEU A 25 -16.56 -6.60 6.50
C LEU A 25 -16.32 -8.11 6.46
N GLU A 26 -16.39 -8.80 7.60
CA GLU A 26 -16.19 -10.26 7.64
C GLU A 26 -17.23 -11.01 6.80
N PRO A 27 -18.55 -10.72 6.86
CA PRO A 27 -19.52 -11.32 5.97
C PRO A 27 -19.23 -11.11 4.47
N LEU A 28 -18.72 -9.91 4.11
CA LEU A 28 -18.31 -9.62 2.73
C LEU A 28 -17.12 -10.48 2.31
N HIS A 29 -16.08 -10.58 3.14
CA HIS A 29 -14.92 -11.44 2.89
C HIS A 29 -15.34 -12.91 2.72
N LYS A 30 -16.19 -13.45 3.60
CA LYS A 30 -16.70 -14.83 3.50
C LYS A 30 -17.40 -15.08 2.17
N ARG A 31 -18.21 -14.13 1.71
CA ARG A 31 -18.88 -14.22 0.40
C ARG A 31 -17.90 -14.22 -0.76
N ALA A 32 -16.89 -13.34 -0.72
CA ALA A 32 -15.86 -13.25 -1.74
C ALA A 32 -15.00 -14.51 -1.80
N VAL A 33 -14.54 -15.00 -0.64
CA VAL A 33 -13.78 -16.26 -0.52
C VAL A 33 -14.58 -17.41 -1.10
N LYS A 34 -15.85 -17.56 -0.74
CA LYS A 34 -16.71 -18.62 -1.28
C LYS A 34 -16.79 -18.56 -2.82
N ALA A 35 -16.99 -17.36 -3.39
CA ALA A 35 -17.07 -17.20 -4.84
C ALA A 35 -15.74 -17.51 -5.54
N ILE A 36 -14.60 -17.12 -4.96
CA ILE A 36 -13.28 -17.45 -5.48
C ILE A 36 -13.07 -18.97 -5.46
N ARG A 37 -13.44 -19.66 -4.39
CA ARG A 37 -13.25 -21.10 -4.25
C ARG A 37 -14.07 -21.94 -5.25
N GLU A 38 -15.09 -21.37 -5.86
CA GLU A 38 -15.80 -22.01 -6.96
C GLU A 38 -14.93 -22.15 -8.24
N VAL A 39 -13.89 -21.31 -8.39
CA VAL A 39 -13.02 -21.29 -9.57
C VAL A 39 -11.54 -21.53 -9.25
N ASP A 40 -11.09 -21.24 -8.03
CA ASP A 40 -9.71 -21.39 -7.61
C ASP A 40 -9.61 -21.92 -6.17
N THR A 41 -9.18 -23.15 -6.06
CA THR A 41 -8.98 -23.85 -4.78
C THR A 41 -7.51 -23.86 -4.32
N ASN A 42 -6.59 -23.24 -5.06
CA ASN A 42 -5.14 -23.35 -4.83
C ASN A 42 -4.52 -22.13 -4.19
N HIS A 43 -4.84 -20.93 -4.69
CA HIS A 43 -4.19 -19.70 -4.24
C HIS A 43 -4.64 -19.26 -2.84
N ILE A 44 -3.73 -18.60 -2.13
CA ILE A 44 -4.03 -17.96 -0.84
C ILE A 44 -4.96 -16.78 -1.07
N ILE A 45 -5.87 -16.52 -0.13
CA ILE A 45 -6.69 -15.30 -0.14
C ILE A 45 -6.25 -14.43 1.03
N LEU A 46 -5.84 -13.19 0.75
CA LEU A 46 -5.42 -12.23 1.74
C LEU A 46 -6.60 -11.35 2.15
N LEU A 47 -6.80 -11.23 3.45
CA LEU A 47 -7.91 -10.49 4.06
C LEU A 47 -7.40 -9.27 4.80
N GLY A 48 -7.73 -8.09 4.28
CA GLY A 48 -7.44 -6.82 4.93
C GLY A 48 -8.40 -6.55 6.09
N ALA A 49 -7.85 -6.09 7.21
CA ALA A 49 -8.62 -5.66 8.37
C ALA A 49 -9.27 -4.28 8.14
N ALA A 50 -10.21 -3.90 9.00
CA ALA A 50 -10.80 -2.57 8.96
C ALA A 50 -9.79 -1.47 9.36
N GLN A 51 -10.16 -0.21 9.21
CA GLN A 51 -9.35 0.97 9.53
C GLN A 51 -7.94 0.87 8.97
N TRP A 52 -7.86 0.82 7.60
CA TRP A 52 -6.59 0.75 6.86
C TRP A 52 -5.75 -0.48 7.24
N ASN A 53 -6.36 -1.66 7.27
CA ASN A 53 -5.73 -2.92 7.62
C ASN A 53 -5.10 -2.95 9.03
N SER A 54 -5.67 -2.22 10.00
CA SER A 54 -5.15 -2.15 11.37
C SER A 54 -6.08 -2.72 12.44
N ASN A 55 -7.39 -2.77 12.21
CA ASN A 55 -8.36 -3.25 13.19
C ASN A 55 -8.82 -4.68 12.89
N PHE A 56 -8.22 -5.65 13.54
CA PHE A 56 -8.54 -7.08 13.42
C PHE A 56 -9.69 -7.53 14.32
N ALA A 57 -10.19 -6.68 15.22
CA ALA A 57 -11.34 -7.01 16.08
C ALA A 57 -12.65 -7.22 15.29
N VAL A 58 -12.66 -6.89 14.01
CA VAL A 58 -13.79 -7.13 13.09
C VAL A 58 -13.94 -8.59 12.67
N PHE A 59 -12.92 -9.42 12.90
CA PHE A 59 -12.93 -10.83 12.56
C PHE A 59 -13.28 -11.69 13.77
N HIS A 60 -14.30 -12.53 13.65
CA HIS A 60 -14.83 -13.37 14.72
C HIS A 60 -14.73 -14.86 14.43
N ASP A 61 -14.54 -15.23 13.17
CA ASP A 61 -14.45 -16.63 12.72
C ASP A 61 -13.41 -16.75 11.61
N ALA A 62 -12.38 -17.55 11.83
CA ALA A 62 -11.31 -17.82 10.86
C ALA A 62 -11.41 -19.24 10.28
N SER A 63 -12.47 -20.00 10.59
CA SER A 63 -12.56 -21.43 10.27
C SER A 63 -13.16 -21.74 8.90
N TYR A 64 -13.53 -20.74 8.13
CA TYR A 64 -14.29 -20.93 6.87
C TYR A 64 -13.42 -21.26 5.64
N ASP A 65 -12.11 -21.13 5.75
CA ASP A 65 -11.18 -21.51 4.68
C ASP A 65 -9.77 -21.71 5.27
N ASP A 66 -9.06 -22.74 4.85
CA ASP A 66 -7.72 -23.10 5.35
C ASP A 66 -6.56 -22.45 4.58
N LYS A 67 -6.86 -21.72 3.51
CA LYS A 67 -5.89 -21.01 2.66
C LYS A 67 -6.11 -19.50 2.69
N ILE A 68 -6.42 -18.95 3.85
CA ILE A 68 -6.44 -17.51 4.08
C ILE A 68 -5.20 -17.05 4.84
N MET A 69 -4.83 -15.80 4.59
CA MET A 69 -3.78 -15.07 5.30
C MET A 69 -4.32 -13.66 5.59
N TYR A 70 -4.06 -13.15 6.77
CA TYR A 70 -4.43 -11.77 7.08
C TYR A 70 -3.34 -10.80 6.66
N THR A 71 -3.73 -9.63 6.16
CA THR A 71 -2.80 -8.55 5.79
C THR A 71 -3.01 -7.33 6.65
N CYS A 72 -1.91 -6.73 7.10
CA CYS A 72 -1.87 -5.49 7.87
C CYS A 72 -0.98 -4.47 7.19
N HIS A 73 -1.19 -3.18 7.47
CA HIS A 73 -0.39 -2.06 6.97
C HIS A 73 0.09 -1.19 8.11
N ARG A 74 1.32 -0.66 7.98
CA ARG A 74 1.86 0.25 8.99
C ARG A 74 2.93 1.16 8.42
N TYR A 75 2.77 2.47 8.63
CA TYR A 75 3.67 3.49 8.12
C TYR A 75 4.37 4.32 9.20
N GLY A 76 4.16 4.00 10.49
CA GLY A 76 4.74 4.79 11.57
C GLY A 76 4.51 4.19 12.95
N GLY A 77 4.81 4.99 13.97
CA GLY A 77 4.85 4.56 15.36
C GLY A 77 6.16 3.87 15.70
N ASP A 78 6.25 3.26 16.89
CA ASP A 78 7.47 2.61 17.33
C ASP A 78 7.77 1.35 16.51
N ALA A 79 9.02 1.17 16.14
CA ALA A 79 9.54 -0.02 15.48
C ALA A 79 9.93 -1.10 16.51
N THR A 80 8.94 -1.61 17.24
CA THR A 80 9.14 -2.58 18.33
C THR A 80 8.11 -3.72 18.27
N ALA A 81 8.43 -4.87 18.86
CA ALA A 81 7.50 -5.99 18.97
C ALA A 81 6.24 -5.62 19.77
N GLU A 82 6.36 -4.74 20.76
CA GLU A 82 5.23 -4.24 21.54
C GLU A 82 4.24 -3.47 20.67
N ALA A 83 4.74 -2.68 19.72
CA ALA A 83 3.90 -1.96 18.76
C ALA A 83 3.14 -2.90 17.79
N LEU A 84 3.60 -4.14 17.62
CA LEU A 84 2.93 -5.20 16.85
C LEU A 84 2.11 -6.17 17.70
N HIS A 85 2.05 -5.97 19.03
CA HIS A 85 1.44 -6.93 19.96
C HIS A 85 0.03 -7.33 19.55
N SER A 86 -0.83 -6.38 19.20
CA SER A 86 -2.22 -6.65 18.81
C SER A 86 -2.33 -7.52 17.55
N TYR A 87 -1.44 -7.30 16.57
CA TYR A 87 -1.39 -8.08 15.33
C TYR A 87 -0.90 -9.50 15.59
N ILE A 88 0.17 -9.64 16.38
CA ILE A 88 0.74 -10.93 16.77
C ILE A 88 -0.28 -11.73 17.59
N ALA A 89 -0.92 -11.10 18.59
CA ALA A 89 -1.93 -11.73 19.42
C ALA A 89 -3.14 -12.23 18.60
N PHE A 90 -3.60 -11.42 17.65
CA PHE A 90 -4.66 -11.83 16.73
C PHE A 90 -4.22 -13.03 15.87
N ARG A 91 -3.06 -12.95 15.20
CA ARG A 91 -2.50 -14.03 14.40
C ARG A 91 -2.44 -15.34 15.17
N ASP A 92 -1.91 -15.28 16.38
CA ASP A 92 -1.73 -16.47 17.23
C ASP A 92 -3.08 -17.04 17.71
N SER A 93 -4.07 -16.18 17.96
CA SER A 93 -5.41 -16.59 18.38
C SER A 93 -6.18 -17.35 17.30
N VAL A 94 -6.00 -16.97 16.04
CA VAL A 94 -6.65 -17.62 14.89
C VAL A 94 -5.81 -18.74 14.27
N ASN A 95 -4.52 -18.84 14.64
CA ASN A 95 -3.54 -19.78 14.10
C ASN A 95 -3.45 -19.76 12.57
N LEU A 96 -3.48 -18.56 11.97
CA LEU A 96 -3.34 -18.33 10.54
C LEU A 96 -2.20 -17.33 10.29
N PRO A 97 -1.54 -17.39 9.13
CA PRO A 97 -0.44 -16.49 8.84
C PRO A 97 -0.88 -15.03 8.71
N MET A 98 0.03 -14.13 9.06
CA MET A 98 -0.12 -12.69 8.87
C MET A 98 1.01 -12.16 8.01
N TYR A 99 0.68 -11.16 7.21
CA TYR A 99 1.56 -10.51 6.26
C TYR A 99 1.45 -9.00 6.39
N MET A 100 2.58 -8.32 6.46
CA MET A 100 2.62 -6.87 6.43
C MET A 100 2.63 -6.42 4.96
N GLY A 101 1.45 -6.16 4.42
CA GLY A 101 1.24 -5.86 3.00
C GLY A 101 1.84 -4.53 2.57
N GLU A 102 1.93 -3.56 3.49
CA GLU A 102 2.55 -2.28 3.22
C GLU A 102 3.32 -1.74 4.41
N ILE A 103 4.57 -1.33 4.16
CA ILE A 103 5.40 -0.48 5.02
C ILE A 103 6.06 0.59 4.14
N GLY A 104 6.62 1.64 4.72
CA GLY A 104 7.36 2.66 3.98
C GLY A 104 7.01 4.06 4.44
N HIS A 105 7.24 5.06 3.59
CA HIS A 105 6.97 6.48 3.88
C HIS A 105 7.50 6.96 5.24
N ASN A 106 8.62 6.40 5.68
CA ASN A 106 9.28 6.72 6.95
C ASN A 106 10.79 6.83 6.74
N THR A 107 11.55 7.14 7.78
CA THR A 107 13.01 7.19 7.71
C THR A 107 13.60 5.81 7.41
N MET A 108 14.80 5.79 6.85
CA MET A 108 15.51 4.54 6.53
C MET A 108 15.83 3.74 7.80
N GLU A 109 16.16 4.43 8.90
CA GLU A 109 16.40 3.82 10.20
C GLU A 109 15.14 3.13 10.74
N TRP A 110 13.99 3.79 10.63
CA TRP A 110 12.72 3.21 11.05
C TRP A 110 12.39 1.96 10.21
N GLN A 111 12.57 2.03 8.90
CA GLN A 111 12.30 0.92 8.00
C GLN A 111 13.19 -0.30 8.29
N ALA A 112 14.49 -0.06 8.51
CA ALA A 112 15.42 -1.12 8.88
C ALA A 112 15.02 -1.80 10.19
N SER A 113 14.76 -1.00 11.24
CA SER A 113 14.35 -1.51 12.55
C SER A 113 13.01 -2.25 12.48
N PHE A 114 12.03 -1.70 11.75
CA PHE A 114 10.71 -2.29 11.66
C PHE A 114 10.73 -3.61 10.87
N ARG A 115 11.53 -3.68 9.80
CA ARG A 115 11.78 -4.94 9.06
C ARG A 115 12.32 -6.02 10.00
N GLU A 116 13.35 -5.71 10.79
CA GLU A 116 13.94 -6.66 11.75
C GLU A 116 12.91 -7.17 12.77
N VAL A 117 12.04 -6.30 13.27
CA VAL A 117 10.96 -6.70 14.18
C VAL A 117 9.96 -7.65 13.50
N MET A 118 9.60 -7.38 12.26
CA MET A 118 8.67 -8.26 11.52
C MET A 118 9.30 -9.63 11.27
N GLU A 119 10.53 -9.67 10.79
CA GLU A 119 11.26 -10.92 10.52
C GLU A 119 11.45 -11.75 11.79
N ALA A 120 11.81 -11.12 12.93
CA ALA A 120 11.94 -11.77 14.22
C ALA A 120 10.62 -12.38 14.73
N ASN A 121 9.47 -11.87 14.25
CA ASN A 121 8.14 -12.37 14.61
C ASN A 121 7.50 -13.25 13.52
N ASN A 122 8.26 -13.70 12.52
CA ASN A 122 7.78 -14.50 11.39
C ASN A 122 6.63 -13.84 10.61
N ILE A 123 6.69 -12.52 10.43
CA ILE A 123 5.75 -11.76 9.60
C ILE A 123 6.45 -11.40 8.29
N GLY A 124 5.99 -11.95 7.18
CA GLY A 124 6.42 -11.53 5.85
C GLY A 124 5.98 -10.10 5.56
N TRP A 125 6.70 -9.39 4.70
CA TRP A 125 6.43 -7.98 4.45
C TRP A 125 6.70 -7.56 3.00
N THR A 126 6.04 -6.49 2.58
CA THR A 126 6.35 -5.70 1.39
C THR A 126 6.36 -4.22 1.73
N PHE A 127 6.98 -3.44 0.87
CA PHE A 127 7.12 -1.99 1.04
C PHE A 127 6.30 -1.23 0.00
N TRP A 128 5.94 0.01 0.34
CA TRP A 128 5.23 0.95 -0.51
C TRP A 128 5.92 2.32 -0.53
N PRO A 129 6.08 2.97 -1.69
CA PRO A 129 5.88 2.44 -3.03
C PRO A 129 7.18 1.89 -3.66
N TYR A 130 7.03 1.07 -4.71
CA TYR A 130 8.17 0.58 -5.49
C TYR A 130 8.82 1.71 -6.30
N LYS A 131 8.02 2.57 -6.96
CA LYS A 131 8.47 3.71 -7.75
C LYS A 131 7.77 5.00 -7.36
N LYS A 132 8.55 6.10 -7.31
CA LYS A 132 8.05 7.43 -6.97
C LYS A 132 8.95 8.51 -7.56
N LYS A 133 8.48 9.77 -7.53
CA LYS A 133 9.24 10.93 -8.02
C LYS A 133 10.34 11.42 -7.07
N ASP A 134 10.39 10.92 -5.86
CA ASP A 134 11.36 11.29 -4.82
C ASP A 134 12.19 10.09 -4.35
N ASP A 135 13.00 10.24 -3.32
CA ASP A 135 13.92 9.25 -2.78
C ASP A 135 13.30 8.28 -1.77
N SER A 136 12.02 8.45 -1.44
CA SER A 136 11.30 7.57 -0.49
C SER A 136 10.69 6.33 -1.17
N CYS A 137 11.46 5.69 -2.04
CA CYS A 137 11.07 4.49 -2.80
C CYS A 137 12.31 3.75 -3.31
N MET A 138 12.15 2.53 -3.82
CA MET A 138 13.30 1.80 -4.42
C MET A 138 13.79 2.42 -5.71
N MET A 139 12.88 2.90 -6.56
CA MET A 139 13.19 3.36 -7.91
C MET A 139 12.65 4.77 -8.11
N GLY A 140 13.56 5.75 -8.14
CA GLY A 140 13.22 7.15 -8.38
C GLY A 140 12.88 7.42 -9.86
N ILE A 141 11.80 8.15 -10.10
CA ILE A 141 11.38 8.59 -11.44
C ILE A 141 11.88 10.02 -11.65
N ARG A 142 12.67 10.26 -12.68
CA ARG A 142 13.02 11.62 -13.09
C ARG A 142 11.81 12.35 -13.61
N MET A 143 11.52 13.53 -13.05
CA MET A 143 10.48 14.37 -13.61
C MET A 143 10.95 14.94 -14.96
N PRO A 144 10.07 14.95 -15.98
CA PRO A 144 10.39 15.51 -17.27
C PRO A 144 10.59 17.03 -17.21
N GLU A 145 11.24 17.57 -18.22
CA GLU A 145 11.25 18.99 -18.45
C GLU A 145 9.80 19.53 -18.57
N ASN A 146 9.53 20.69 -18.03
CA ASN A 146 8.22 21.35 -17.99
C ASN A 146 7.12 20.60 -17.22
N TRP A 147 7.46 19.60 -16.37
CA TRP A 147 6.47 18.96 -15.50
C TRP A 147 5.85 19.93 -14.49
N ASP A 148 6.63 20.92 -14.08
CA ASP A 148 6.17 22.05 -13.25
C ASP A 148 4.96 22.78 -13.84
N LYS A 149 4.89 22.93 -15.17
CA LYS A 149 3.73 23.53 -15.86
C LYS A 149 2.48 22.65 -15.77
N VAL A 150 2.65 21.33 -15.78
CA VAL A 150 1.55 20.38 -15.58
C VAL A 150 1.00 20.50 -14.16
N VAL A 151 1.89 20.53 -13.17
CA VAL A 151 1.54 20.69 -11.76
C VAL A 151 0.85 22.04 -11.53
N ALA A 152 1.45 23.14 -11.98
CA ALA A 152 0.89 24.47 -11.82
C ALA A 152 -0.52 24.58 -12.41
N PHE A 153 -0.77 23.95 -13.56
CA PHE A 153 -2.12 23.93 -14.13
C PHE A 153 -3.09 23.07 -13.31
N SER A 154 -2.63 21.98 -12.71
CA SER A 154 -3.48 21.11 -11.87
C SER A 154 -3.91 21.79 -10.57
N GLU A 155 -3.08 22.68 -10.05
CA GLU A 155 -3.27 23.43 -8.80
C GLU A 155 -3.91 24.81 -9.00
N ALA A 156 -4.03 25.26 -10.24
CA ALA A 156 -4.61 26.57 -10.57
C ALA A 156 -6.10 26.65 -10.16
N PRO A 157 -6.61 27.85 -9.82
CA PRO A 157 -8.02 28.07 -9.54
C PRO A 157 -8.92 27.58 -10.68
N ARG A 158 -10.05 26.96 -10.32
CA ARG A 158 -11.01 26.35 -11.25
C ARG A 158 -12.46 26.79 -11.01
N GLY A 159 -12.65 27.92 -10.34
CA GLY A 159 -13.98 28.46 -10.01
C GLY A 159 -14.73 28.99 -11.24
N THR A 160 -14.00 29.44 -12.25
CA THR A 160 -14.58 30.01 -13.48
C THR A 160 -13.92 29.43 -14.72
N TYR A 161 -14.61 29.47 -15.85
CA TYR A 161 -14.07 29.07 -17.14
C TYR A 161 -12.86 29.92 -17.55
N SER A 162 -12.87 31.22 -17.21
CA SER A 162 -11.75 32.13 -17.51
C SER A 162 -10.49 31.72 -16.76
N GLU A 163 -10.58 31.37 -15.48
CA GLU A 163 -9.44 30.90 -14.70
C GLU A 163 -8.82 29.64 -15.30
N ILE A 164 -9.66 28.67 -15.70
CA ILE A 164 -9.17 27.44 -16.33
C ILE A 164 -8.49 27.72 -17.67
N ARG A 165 -9.09 28.60 -18.49
CA ARG A 165 -8.55 28.96 -19.80
C ARG A 165 -7.22 29.71 -19.67
N ASP A 166 -7.15 30.67 -18.77
CA ASP A 166 -6.02 31.56 -18.62
C ASP A 166 -4.81 30.86 -17.94
N ALA A 167 -5.07 29.85 -17.10
CA ALA A 167 -4.05 29.00 -16.50
C ALA A 167 -3.53 27.90 -17.45
N ARG A 168 -4.19 27.65 -18.58
CA ARG A 168 -3.86 26.52 -19.46
C ARG A 168 -2.49 26.71 -20.11
N PRO A 169 -1.54 25.80 -19.91
CA PRO A 169 -0.23 25.84 -20.57
C PRO A 169 -0.34 25.48 -22.06
N ASP A 170 0.75 25.68 -22.79
CA ASP A 170 0.84 25.23 -24.17
C ASP A 170 0.61 23.72 -24.29
N GLN A 171 -0.29 23.32 -25.18
CA GLN A 171 -0.71 21.92 -25.32
C GLN A 171 0.42 21.02 -25.81
N GLY A 172 1.30 21.52 -26.68
CA GLY A 172 2.45 20.77 -27.19
C GLY A 172 3.45 20.47 -26.08
N VAL A 173 3.72 21.46 -25.23
CA VAL A 173 4.62 21.35 -24.08
C VAL A 173 4.09 20.31 -23.09
N VAL A 174 2.80 20.39 -22.74
CA VAL A 174 2.18 19.43 -21.81
C VAL A 174 2.19 18.02 -22.39
N ARG A 175 1.82 17.88 -23.67
CA ARG A 175 1.83 16.59 -24.32
C ARG A 175 3.21 15.95 -24.32
N GLN A 176 4.27 16.75 -24.60
CA GLN A 176 5.64 16.24 -24.57
C GLN A 176 6.05 15.82 -23.16
N ALA A 177 5.77 16.65 -22.13
CA ALA A 177 6.06 16.31 -20.75
C ALA A 177 5.36 15.00 -20.31
N MET A 178 4.11 14.78 -20.73
CA MET A 178 3.41 13.52 -20.45
C MET A 178 4.04 12.31 -21.16
N LEU A 179 4.48 12.46 -22.40
CA LEU A 179 5.16 11.38 -23.13
C LEU A 179 6.51 11.03 -22.49
N ASP A 180 7.27 12.07 -22.11
CA ASP A 180 8.56 11.90 -21.44
C ASP A 180 8.38 11.26 -20.04
N PHE A 181 7.32 11.62 -19.31
CA PHE A 181 6.98 10.97 -18.05
C PHE A 181 6.73 9.47 -18.23
N ILE A 182 5.99 9.07 -19.26
CA ILE A 182 5.76 7.65 -19.57
C ILE A 182 7.09 6.93 -19.82
N GLN A 183 8.01 7.56 -20.54
CA GLN A 183 9.35 6.98 -20.79
C GLN A 183 10.17 6.90 -19.51
N ASN A 184 10.14 7.95 -18.67
CA ASN A 184 10.87 7.98 -17.41
C ASN A 184 10.33 6.97 -16.36
N CYS A 185 9.06 6.54 -16.49
CA CYS A 185 8.48 5.49 -15.67
C CYS A 185 8.93 4.08 -16.03
N ARG A 186 9.59 3.88 -17.18
CA ARG A 186 10.13 2.56 -17.54
C ARG A 186 11.26 2.20 -16.60
N ILE A 187 11.33 0.93 -16.18
CA ILE A 187 12.26 0.49 -15.15
C ILE A 187 13.73 0.78 -15.52
N GLU A 188 14.06 0.62 -16.78
CA GLU A 188 15.39 0.90 -17.33
C GLU A 188 15.81 2.38 -17.27
N ASN A 189 14.85 3.30 -17.07
CA ASN A 189 15.08 4.73 -16.99
C ASN A 189 14.96 5.29 -15.56
N CYS A 190 14.55 4.45 -14.61
CA CYS A 190 14.47 4.82 -13.20
C CYS A 190 15.85 4.81 -12.53
N ILE A 191 15.98 5.54 -11.44
CA ILE A 191 17.20 5.63 -10.64
C ILE A 191 17.05 4.73 -9.42
N PRO A 192 17.88 3.67 -9.27
CA PRO A 192 17.90 2.89 -8.03
C PRO A 192 18.28 3.77 -6.84
N GLN A 193 17.46 3.77 -5.80
CA GLN A 193 17.72 4.49 -4.54
C GLN A 193 18.47 3.55 -3.60
N THR A 194 19.80 3.52 -3.72
CA THR A 194 20.66 2.53 -3.07
C THR A 194 20.48 2.50 -1.55
N ASP A 195 20.44 3.68 -0.90
CA ASP A 195 20.32 3.77 0.55
C ASP A 195 18.95 3.25 1.03
N TYR A 196 17.89 3.56 0.29
CA TYR A 196 16.55 3.04 0.54
C TYR A 196 16.51 1.51 0.40
N ILE A 197 17.11 0.97 -0.66
CA ILE A 197 17.17 -0.47 -0.91
C ILE A 197 17.94 -1.17 0.22
N GLN A 198 19.06 -0.61 0.66
CA GLN A 198 19.88 -1.16 1.75
C GLN A 198 19.14 -1.11 3.09
N SER A 199 18.36 -0.07 3.37
CA SER A 199 17.55 0.01 4.60
C SER A 199 16.52 -1.12 4.71
N LEU A 200 16.07 -1.65 3.58
CA LEU A 200 15.20 -2.83 3.50
C LEU A 200 15.98 -4.16 3.59
N GLY A 201 17.30 -4.13 3.82
CA GLY A 201 18.13 -5.34 3.86
C GLY A 201 18.32 -6.00 2.48
N LEU A 202 18.09 -5.27 1.40
CA LEU A 202 18.24 -5.74 0.02
C LEU A 202 19.51 -5.20 -0.63
N GLU A 203 19.97 -5.86 -1.70
CA GLU A 203 21.10 -5.40 -2.51
C GLU A 203 20.60 -4.71 -3.78
N ALA A 204 21.11 -3.52 -4.06
CA ALA A 204 20.91 -2.86 -5.35
C ALA A 204 21.79 -3.59 -6.39
N LYS A 205 21.15 -4.17 -7.39
CA LYS A 205 21.82 -4.82 -8.55
C LYS A 205 21.85 -3.89 -9.76
#